data_1a5c8f7d794800966908758570ad2e5f
#
_entry.id   1a5c8f7d794800966908758570ad2e5f
#
_cell.length_a   1.000
_cell.length_b   1.000
_cell.length_c   1.000
_cell.angle_alpha   90.00
_cell.angle_beta   90.00
_cell.angle_gamma   90.00
#
_symmetry.space_group_name_H-M   'P 1'
#
loop_
_entity.id
_entity.type
_entity.pdbx_description
1 polymer ?
#
loop_
_entity_poly.entity_id
_entity_poly.type
_entity_poly.pdbx_seq_one_letter_code
_entity_poly.pdbx_strand_id
1 'polypeptide(L)'
;MTPAGARVSIVIPAYNEGERVRTVLDRVFESVRLACEVLVVVDTGGDTTVPVVAEYGLKEPRVRHLVNTYGRGPANAIRFGIDAAVAPVVVVTMADGCDDARQIDDLVRLVERGVAVAVASRYAAGGQQVGGPYLKGLMSKGAGRSLQVLARVGTRDATNSFKAYSTEFIRAVGIDSRDGFEIGIELTAKARRMRLPVAEIATIWLDRQAGVSNFKVARWIPRYLRWYRFAFGPKLTAAQVREHAARHQPAPAAPGGRDGTG
;
A
#
# COMPACT_ATOMS: atom_id res chain seq x y z
N MET A 1 -14.96 18.65 -1.45
CA MET A 1 -13.94 19.63 -1.01
C MET A 1 -12.96 18.91 -0.10
N THR A 2 -11.68 18.92 -0.39
CA THR A 2 -10.66 18.33 0.49
C THR A 2 -10.59 19.14 1.77
N PRO A 3 -10.62 18.52 2.96
CA PRO A 3 -10.58 19.27 4.22
C PRO A 3 -9.24 20.02 4.31
N ALA A 4 -9.31 21.34 4.43
CA ALA A 4 -8.13 22.14 4.77
C ALA A 4 -7.60 21.64 6.12
N GLY A 5 -6.31 21.23 6.15
CA GLY A 5 -5.66 20.74 7.37
C GLY A 5 -5.74 19.21 7.58
N ALA A 6 -6.01 18.41 6.55
CA ALA A 6 -5.89 16.95 6.65
C ALA A 6 -4.47 16.54 7.07
N ARG A 7 -4.37 15.73 8.13
CA ARG A 7 -3.12 15.17 8.63
C ARG A 7 -2.74 13.88 7.88
N VAL A 8 -3.73 13.18 7.36
CA VAL A 8 -3.55 11.92 6.64
C VAL A 8 -4.45 11.83 5.42
N SER A 9 -3.90 11.35 4.30
CA SER A 9 -4.65 10.90 3.14
C SER A 9 -4.67 9.36 3.15
N ILE A 10 -5.85 8.76 3.28
CA ILE A 10 -6.03 7.32 3.30
C ILE A 10 -6.36 6.86 1.88
N VAL A 11 -5.46 6.09 1.26
CA VAL A 11 -5.58 5.57 -0.11
C VAL A 11 -6.06 4.13 -0.05
N ILE A 12 -7.19 3.86 -0.68
CA ILE A 12 -7.84 2.55 -0.73
C ILE A 12 -8.00 2.12 -2.19
N PRO A 13 -7.09 1.29 -2.75
CA PRO A 13 -7.29 0.72 -4.08
C PRO A 13 -8.45 -0.27 -4.02
N ALA A 14 -9.41 -0.14 -4.94
CA ALA A 14 -10.60 -0.99 -5.01
C ALA A 14 -10.82 -1.53 -6.42
N TYR A 15 -11.35 -2.76 -6.50
CA TYR A 15 -11.71 -3.38 -7.76
C TYR A 15 -12.97 -4.23 -7.60
N ASN A 16 -14.10 -3.72 -8.09
CA ASN A 16 -15.42 -4.37 -8.07
C ASN A 16 -15.85 -4.84 -6.66
N GLU A 17 -15.61 -3.99 -5.64
CA GLU A 17 -15.98 -4.32 -4.25
C GLU A 17 -17.48 -4.10 -3.98
N GLY A 18 -18.14 -3.25 -4.77
CA GLY A 18 -19.57 -2.95 -4.60
C GLY A 18 -19.87 -2.50 -3.17
N GLU A 19 -20.95 -3.01 -2.58
CA GLU A 19 -21.39 -2.64 -1.21
C GLU A 19 -20.39 -2.99 -0.10
N ARG A 20 -19.45 -3.90 -0.34
CA ARG A 20 -18.45 -4.25 0.67
C ARG A 20 -17.55 -3.09 1.07
N VAL A 21 -17.31 -2.15 0.16
CA VAL A 21 -16.51 -0.97 0.46
C VAL A 21 -17.13 -0.11 1.57
N ARG A 22 -18.46 -0.12 1.72
CA ARG A 22 -19.18 0.61 2.77
C ARG A 22 -18.70 0.21 4.17
N THR A 23 -18.62 -1.09 4.43
CA THR A 23 -18.11 -1.60 5.71
C THR A 23 -16.67 -1.16 6.01
N VAL A 24 -15.82 -1.06 4.98
CA VAL A 24 -14.45 -0.57 5.13
C VAL A 24 -14.44 0.92 5.47
N LEU A 25 -15.25 1.71 4.78
CA LEU A 25 -15.40 3.16 5.04
C LEU A 25 -15.95 3.41 6.44
N ASP A 26 -16.98 2.68 6.87
CA ASP A 26 -17.56 2.78 8.21
C ASP A 26 -16.50 2.54 9.27
N ARG A 27 -15.71 1.45 9.15
CA ARG A 27 -14.61 1.14 10.08
C ARG A 27 -13.55 2.24 10.11
N VAL A 28 -13.21 2.83 8.97
CA VAL A 28 -12.26 3.95 8.90
C VAL A 28 -12.80 5.15 9.68
N PHE A 29 -14.04 5.58 9.40
CA PHE A 29 -14.61 6.78 10.05
C PHE A 29 -15.00 6.56 11.52
N GLU A 30 -15.27 5.34 11.92
CA GLU A 30 -15.47 4.99 13.34
C GLU A 30 -14.16 4.97 14.13
N SER A 31 -13.03 4.65 13.49
CA SER A 31 -11.76 4.41 14.16
C SER A 31 -10.80 5.59 14.09
N VAL A 32 -10.70 6.27 12.94
CA VAL A 32 -9.75 7.37 12.70
C VAL A 32 -10.23 8.66 13.36
N ARG A 33 -9.41 9.20 14.27
CA ARG A 33 -9.68 10.45 14.99
C ARG A 33 -8.93 11.65 14.41
N LEU A 34 -7.89 11.41 13.64
CA LEU A 34 -7.12 12.46 12.97
C LEU A 34 -7.92 13.07 11.82
N ALA A 35 -7.67 14.35 11.53
CA ALA A 35 -8.23 14.98 10.34
C ALA A 35 -7.73 14.24 9.09
N CYS A 36 -8.63 13.64 8.32
CA CYS A 36 -8.31 12.78 7.20
C CYS A 36 -9.12 13.09 5.94
N GLU A 37 -8.57 12.73 4.79
CA GLU A 37 -9.32 12.46 3.56
C GLU A 37 -9.21 10.97 3.21
N VAL A 38 -10.21 10.43 2.53
CA VAL A 38 -10.22 9.04 2.06
C VAL A 38 -10.38 9.02 0.54
N LEU A 39 -9.41 8.43 -0.13
CA LEU A 39 -9.33 8.33 -1.58
C LEU A 39 -9.53 6.86 -1.99
N VAL A 40 -10.73 6.53 -2.46
CA VAL A 40 -11.02 5.20 -3.01
C VAL A 40 -10.67 5.22 -4.49
N VAL A 41 -9.66 4.44 -4.89
CA VAL A 41 -9.12 4.49 -6.25
C VAL A 41 -9.53 3.23 -7.03
N VAL A 42 -10.21 3.45 -8.14
CA VAL A 42 -10.69 2.39 -9.05
C VAL A 42 -10.04 2.50 -10.42
N ASP A 43 -9.97 1.38 -11.16
CA ASP A 43 -9.33 1.35 -12.48
C ASP A 43 -10.24 1.89 -13.62
N THR A 44 -11.56 1.91 -13.42
CA THR A 44 -12.51 2.38 -14.43
C THR A 44 -13.73 3.03 -13.79
N GLY A 45 -14.39 3.95 -14.50
CA GLY A 45 -15.63 4.57 -14.04
C GLY A 45 -16.84 3.61 -13.97
N GLY A 46 -16.75 2.45 -14.63
CA GLY A 46 -17.77 1.39 -14.58
C GLY A 46 -17.58 0.39 -13.42
N ASP A 47 -16.62 0.62 -12.54
CA ASP A 47 -16.40 -0.24 -11.37
C ASP A 47 -17.60 -0.17 -10.42
N THR A 48 -18.04 -1.32 -9.92
CA THR A 48 -19.21 -1.42 -9.02
C THR A 48 -19.02 -0.70 -7.69
N THR A 49 -17.80 -0.34 -7.34
CA THR A 49 -17.46 0.45 -6.14
C THR A 49 -17.84 1.93 -6.29
N VAL A 50 -17.82 2.46 -7.54
CA VAL A 50 -18.03 3.90 -7.83
C VAL A 50 -19.36 4.42 -7.30
N PRO A 51 -20.53 3.84 -7.64
CA PRO A 51 -21.82 4.36 -7.18
C PRO A 51 -21.94 4.32 -5.66
N VAL A 52 -21.38 3.31 -5.00
CA VAL A 52 -21.43 3.17 -3.54
C VAL A 52 -20.62 4.27 -2.85
N VAL A 53 -19.39 4.53 -3.34
CA VAL A 53 -18.54 5.59 -2.79
C VAL A 53 -19.11 6.98 -3.08
N ALA A 54 -19.70 7.18 -4.26
CA ALA A 54 -20.35 8.45 -4.60
C ALA A 54 -21.54 8.74 -3.67
N GLU A 55 -22.39 7.76 -3.40
CA GLU A 55 -23.49 7.89 -2.44
C GLU A 55 -22.98 8.13 -1.02
N TYR A 56 -21.94 7.39 -0.60
CA TYR A 56 -21.33 7.57 0.73
C TYR A 56 -20.80 9.00 0.90
N GLY A 57 -20.16 9.53 -0.14
CA GLY A 57 -19.60 10.88 -0.16
C GLY A 57 -20.63 12.01 -0.02
N LEU A 58 -21.92 11.77 -0.31
CA LEU A 58 -22.98 12.73 -0.05
C LEU A 58 -23.20 12.99 1.46
N LYS A 59 -22.93 11.97 2.29
CA LYS A 59 -23.07 12.05 3.75
C LYS A 59 -21.73 12.33 4.44
N GLU A 60 -20.64 11.88 3.84
CA GLU A 60 -19.27 12.01 4.37
C GLU A 60 -18.34 12.68 3.33
N PRO A 61 -18.27 14.02 3.32
CA PRO A 61 -17.53 14.76 2.27
C PRO A 61 -16.01 14.57 2.30
N ARG A 62 -15.47 13.89 3.31
CA ARG A 62 -14.05 13.52 3.39
C ARG A 62 -13.70 12.36 2.48
N VAL A 63 -14.69 11.60 1.97
CA VAL A 63 -14.45 10.48 1.05
C VAL A 63 -14.78 10.88 -0.39
N ARG A 64 -13.95 10.44 -1.31
CA ARG A 64 -14.20 10.54 -2.76
C ARG A 64 -13.60 9.38 -3.52
N HIS A 65 -14.23 8.97 -4.61
CA HIS A 65 -13.62 8.04 -5.54
C HIS A 65 -12.75 8.78 -6.56
N LEU A 66 -11.72 8.09 -7.02
CA LEU A 66 -10.84 8.54 -8.11
C LEU A 66 -10.75 7.45 -9.16
N VAL A 67 -10.87 7.82 -10.43
CA VAL A 67 -10.63 6.90 -11.55
C VAL A 67 -9.17 7.03 -11.96
N ASN A 68 -8.43 5.93 -11.82
CA ASN A 68 -7.02 5.84 -12.11
C ASN A 68 -6.72 5.99 -13.62
N THR A 69 -5.81 6.87 -13.97
CA THR A 69 -5.37 7.11 -15.36
C THR A 69 -3.97 6.55 -15.66
N TYR A 70 -3.29 5.93 -14.68
CA TYR A 70 -1.93 5.38 -14.85
C TYR A 70 -1.89 3.97 -15.44
N GLY A 71 -3.06 3.42 -15.77
CA GLY A 71 -3.22 2.05 -16.24
C GLY A 71 -3.77 1.13 -15.16
N ARG A 72 -4.32 -0.02 -15.56
CA ARG A 72 -4.97 -0.95 -14.65
C ARG A 72 -3.98 -1.61 -13.68
N GLY A 73 -4.49 -1.93 -12.51
CA GLY A 73 -3.80 -2.74 -11.50
C GLY A 73 -3.49 -2.00 -10.20
N PRO A 74 -3.28 -2.76 -9.11
CA PRO A 74 -3.23 -2.21 -7.77
C PRO A 74 -2.06 -1.24 -7.56
N ALA A 75 -0.89 -1.47 -8.16
CA ALA A 75 0.23 -0.53 -8.05
C ALA A 75 -0.11 0.83 -8.67
N ASN A 76 -0.74 0.84 -9.84
CA ASN A 76 -1.12 2.08 -10.52
C ASN A 76 -2.22 2.82 -9.76
N ALA A 77 -3.21 2.09 -9.22
CA ALA A 77 -4.25 2.67 -8.38
C ALA A 77 -3.67 3.30 -7.10
N ILE A 78 -2.76 2.60 -6.40
CA ILE A 78 -2.08 3.13 -5.21
C ILE A 78 -1.26 4.37 -5.56
N ARG A 79 -0.45 4.32 -6.64
CA ARG A 79 0.36 5.46 -7.09
C ARG A 79 -0.51 6.68 -7.41
N PHE A 80 -1.57 6.48 -8.18
CA PHE A 80 -2.51 7.54 -8.52
C PHE A 80 -3.14 8.19 -7.29
N GLY A 81 -3.56 7.36 -6.32
CA GLY A 81 -4.08 7.84 -5.04
C GLY A 81 -3.04 8.61 -4.23
N ILE A 82 -1.80 8.14 -4.17
CA ILE A 82 -0.70 8.82 -3.49
C ILE A 82 -0.37 10.17 -4.14
N ASP A 83 -0.37 10.24 -5.48
CA ASP A 83 -0.10 11.48 -6.20
C ASP A 83 -1.25 12.49 -6.05
N ALA A 84 -2.49 12.02 -5.84
CA ALA A 84 -3.66 12.85 -5.53
C ALA A 84 -3.78 13.25 -4.05
N ALA A 85 -2.98 12.66 -3.17
CA ALA A 85 -3.00 12.91 -1.74
C ALA A 85 -2.46 14.31 -1.40
N VAL A 86 -3.17 15.02 -0.50
CA VAL A 86 -2.79 16.38 -0.09
C VAL A 86 -2.13 16.45 1.28
N ALA A 87 -2.34 15.42 2.12
CA ALA A 87 -1.81 15.40 3.48
C ALA A 87 -0.30 15.08 3.53
N PRO A 88 0.40 15.48 4.61
CA PRO A 88 1.81 15.18 4.81
C PRO A 88 2.08 13.69 5.06
N VAL A 89 1.06 12.93 5.45
CA VAL A 89 1.14 11.47 5.65
C VAL A 89 0.13 10.77 4.75
N VAL A 90 0.58 9.72 4.07
CA VAL A 90 -0.30 8.82 3.30
C VAL A 90 -0.35 7.46 3.96
N VAL A 91 -1.56 6.95 4.17
CA VAL A 91 -1.78 5.56 4.59
C VAL A 91 -2.37 4.80 3.42
N VAL A 92 -1.78 3.65 3.09
CA VAL A 92 -2.36 2.69 2.14
C VAL A 92 -3.02 1.57 2.93
N THR A 93 -4.29 1.29 2.67
CA THR A 93 -5.03 0.15 3.23
C THR A 93 -5.92 -0.47 2.15
N MET A 94 -6.32 -1.72 2.33
CA MET A 94 -7.02 -2.47 1.30
C MET A 94 -8.54 -2.40 1.46
N ALA A 95 -9.26 -2.44 0.32
CA ALA A 95 -10.72 -2.43 0.29
C ALA A 95 -11.36 -3.76 0.75
N ASP A 96 -10.55 -4.78 1.07
CA ASP A 96 -11.03 -6.11 1.48
C ASP A 96 -11.37 -6.24 2.97
N GLY A 97 -11.10 -5.18 3.74
CA GLY A 97 -11.41 -5.12 5.17
C GLY A 97 -10.54 -6.02 6.06
N CYS A 98 -9.43 -6.53 5.53
CA CYS A 98 -8.49 -7.38 6.29
C CYS A 98 -7.59 -6.59 7.25
N ASP A 99 -7.42 -5.30 7.00
CA ASP A 99 -6.58 -4.41 7.80
C ASP A 99 -7.37 -3.79 8.98
N ASP A 100 -6.70 -3.60 10.12
CA ASP A 100 -7.31 -2.98 11.31
C ASP A 100 -7.24 -1.45 11.26
N ALA A 101 -8.32 -0.80 10.85
CA ALA A 101 -8.42 0.65 10.72
C ALA A 101 -8.09 1.42 12.01
N ARG A 102 -8.24 0.79 13.21
CA ARG A 102 -7.90 1.40 14.51
C ARG A 102 -6.43 1.77 14.64
N GLN A 103 -5.56 1.17 13.83
CA GLN A 103 -4.13 1.39 13.86
C GLN A 103 -3.66 2.55 12.97
N ILE A 104 -4.56 3.12 12.16
CA ILE A 104 -4.21 4.21 11.23
C ILE A 104 -3.62 5.39 11.98
N ASP A 105 -4.26 5.84 13.06
CA ASP A 105 -3.77 6.98 13.85
C ASP A 105 -2.38 6.75 14.42
N ASP A 106 -2.08 5.53 14.89
CA ASP A 106 -0.77 5.20 15.47
C ASP A 106 0.32 5.15 14.39
N LEU A 107 0.01 4.61 13.21
CA LEU A 107 0.93 4.64 12.06
C LEU A 107 1.23 6.09 11.64
N VAL A 108 0.21 6.95 11.59
CA VAL A 108 0.37 8.38 11.26
C VAL A 108 1.27 9.08 12.27
N ARG A 109 1.03 8.88 13.58
CA ARG A 109 1.85 9.48 14.65
C ARG A 109 3.31 9.06 14.57
N LEU A 110 3.63 7.84 14.15
CA LEU A 110 5.01 7.41 13.91
C LEU A 110 5.65 8.24 12.79
N VAL A 111 4.94 8.44 11.69
CA VAL A 111 5.45 9.24 10.55
C VAL A 111 5.64 10.71 10.95
N GLU A 112 4.71 11.30 11.69
CA GLU A 112 4.82 12.67 12.20
C GLU A 112 6.01 12.86 13.16
N ARG A 113 6.48 11.79 13.79
CA ARG A 113 7.69 11.76 14.64
C ARG A 113 8.98 11.52 13.85
N GLY A 114 8.93 11.57 12.52
CA GLY A 114 10.09 11.47 11.64
C GLY A 114 10.36 10.08 11.06
N VAL A 115 9.46 9.11 11.22
CA VAL A 115 9.56 7.81 10.56
C VAL A 115 9.17 7.96 9.09
N ALA A 116 10.00 7.49 8.17
CA ALA A 116 9.70 7.56 6.74
C ALA A 116 8.63 6.55 6.31
N VAL A 117 8.64 5.35 6.92
CA VAL A 117 7.70 4.26 6.66
C VAL A 117 7.29 3.60 7.98
N ALA A 118 6.01 3.68 8.34
CA ALA A 118 5.44 2.97 9.48
C ALA A 118 4.61 1.78 8.98
N VAL A 119 4.86 0.60 9.52
CA VAL A 119 4.36 -0.70 9.02
C VAL A 119 3.43 -1.34 10.05
N ALA A 120 2.22 -1.71 9.65
CA ALA A 120 1.40 -2.64 10.39
C ALA A 120 1.89 -4.07 10.11
N SER A 121 2.62 -4.67 11.06
CA SER A 121 3.36 -5.90 10.87
C SER A 121 2.62 -7.10 11.46
N ARG A 122 2.30 -8.07 10.62
CA ARG A 122 1.73 -9.38 11.04
C ARG A 122 2.75 -10.24 11.78
N TYR A 123 4.04 -9.91 11.63
CA TYR A 123 5.16 -10.71 12.12
C TYR A 123 5.95 -10.05 13.25
N ALA A 124 5.56 -8.86 13.68
CA ALA A 124 6.05 -8.24 14.91
C ALA A 124 5.60 -9.05 16.14
N ALA A 125 6.25 -8.84 17.29
CA ALA A 125 5.80 -9.46 18.53
C ALA A 125 4.36 -9.02 18.85
N GLY A 126 3.44 -9.98 19.02
CA GLY A 126 2.00 -9.74 19.18
C GLY A 126 1.21 -9.62 17.86
N GLY A 127 1.89 -9.59 16.71
CA GLY A 127 1.23 -9.61 15.41
C GLY A 127 0.77 -11.02 15.01
N GLN A 128 -0.30 -11.11 14.23
CA GLN A 128 -0.87 -12.37 13.78
C GLN A 128 -1.39 -12.27 12.35
N GLN A 129 -1.28 -13.39 11.63
CA GLN A 129 -2.01 -13.61 10.39
C GLN A 129 -2.98 -14.76 10.63
N VAL A 130 -4.27 -14.48 10.61
CA VAL A 130 -5.34 -15.46 10.81
C VAL A 130 -5.95 -15.80 9.46
N GLY A 131 -5.82 -17.06 9.04
CA GLY A 131 -6.26 -17.52 7.72
C GLY A 131 -5.26 -17.21 6.60
N GLY A 132 -5.75 -17.36 5.36
CA GLY A 132 -4.96 -17.18 4.14
C GLY A 132 -4.10 -18.40 3.76
N PRO A 133 -3.54 -18.40 2.53
CA PRO A 133 -2.73 -19.52 2.06
C PRO A 133 -1.43 -19.66 2.87
N TYR A 134 -1.26 -20.81 3.54
CA TYR A 134 -0.14 -21.08 4.44
C TYR A 134 1.24 -20.86 3.78
N LEU A 135 1.43 -21.37 2.57
CA LEU A 135 2.71 -21.24 1.84
C LEU A 135 3.07 -19.78 1.55
N LYS A 136 2.07 -18.97 1.16
CA LYS A 136 2.25 -17.54 0.92
C LYS A 136 2.65 -16.81 2.21
N GLY A 137 2.01 -17.13 3.32
CA GLY A 137 2.35 -16.58 4.64
C GLY A 137 3.78 -16.94 5.05
N LEU A 138 4.18 -18.21 4.89
CA LEU A 138 5.53 -18.68 5.21
C LEU A 138 6.61 -17.98 4.38
N MET A 139 6.39 -17.86 3.06
CA MET A 139 7.32 -17.15 2.15
C MET A 139 7.44 -15.66 2.53
N SER A 140 6.31 -14.98 2.78
CA SER A 140 6.29 -13.59 3.20
C SER A 140 7.02 -13.37 4.53
N LYS A 141 6.77 -14.25 5.52
CA LYS A 141 7.43 -14.21 6.83
C LYS A 141 8.94 -14.45 6.71
N GLY A 142 9.35 -15.43 5.91
CA GLY A 142 10.77 -15.74 5.67
C GLY A 142 11.48 -14.57 4.98
N ALA A 143 10.89 -14.01 3.92
CA ALA A 143 11.43 -12.86 3.22
C ALA A 143 11.50 -11.62 4.13
N GLY A 144 10.47 -11.35 4.91
CA GLY A 144 10.45 -10.22 5.86
C GLY A 144 11.52 -10.34 6.93
N ARG A 145 11.65 -11.54 7.53
CA ARG A 145 12.67 -11.79 8.56
C ARG A 145 14.10 -11.70 8.02
N SER A 146 14.35 -12.23 6.83
CA SER A 146 15.68 -12.12 6.20
C SER A 146 16.03 -10.67 5.85
N LEU A 147 15.08 -9.88 5.34
CA LEU A 147 15.27 -8.45 5.11
C LEU A 147 15.55 -7.69 6.41
N GLN A 148 14.84 -8.02 7.49
CA GLN A 148 15.06 -7.39 8.79
C GLN A 148 16.47 -7.69 9.32
N VAL A 149 16.88 -8.96 9.33
CA VAL A 149 18.14 -9.39 9.94
C VAL A 149 19.34 -9.01 9.06
N LEU A 150 19.30 -9.35 7.78
CA LEU A 150 20.43 -9.22 6.86
C LEU A 150 20.53 -7.83 6.24
N ALA A 151 19.43 -7.25 5.80
CA ALA A 151 19.40 -5.91 5.22
C ALA A 151 19.10 -4.80 6.24
N ARG A 152 18.61 -5.16 7.45
CA ARG A 152 18.24 -4.21 8.52
C ARG A 152 17.22 -3.17 8.08
N VAL A 153 16.14 -3.64 7.41
CA VAL A 153 15.10 -2.75 6.86
C VAL A 153 14.17 -2.12 7.90
N GLY A 154 14.28 -2.49 9.18
CA GLY A 154 13.49 -1.89 10.27
C GLY A 154 12.11 -2.51 10.47
N THR A 155 11.73 -3.53 9.70
CA THR A 155 10.44 -4.23 9.84
C THR A 155 10.58 -5.71 9.50
N ARG A 156 9.76 -6.55 10.15
CA ARG A 156 9.57 -7.98 9.84
C ARG A 156 8.59 -8.23 8.70
N ASP A 157 7.83 -7.20 8.29
CA ASP A 157 6.76 -7.33 7.30
C ASP A 157 6.86 -6.29 6.18
N ALA A 158 7.97 -6.33 5.44
CA ALA A 158 8.21 -5.43 4.32
C ALA A 158 7.17 -5.57 3.18
N THR A 159 6.49 -6.72 3.08
CA THR A 159 5.57 -7.04 1.99
C THR A 159 4.11 -6.67 2.27
N ASN A 160 3.73 -6.36 3.51
CA ASN A 160 2.38 -5.91 3.81
C ASN A 160 2.09 -4.56 3.13
N SER A 161 0.88 -4.38 2.59
CA SER A 161 0.45 -3.13 1.98
C SER A 161 -0.01 -2.10 3.00
N PHE A 162 -0.50 -2.53 4.17
CA PHE A 162 -0.98 -1.65 5.22
C PHE A 162 0.18 -0.91 5.88
N LYS A 163 0.41 0.31 5.44
CA LYS A 163 1.53 1.16 5.85
C LYS A 163 1.17 2.64 5.79
N ALA A 164 1.83 3.42 6.65
CA ALA A 164 1.89 4.87 6.54
C ALA A 164 3.25 5.31 6.00
N TYR A 165 3.25 6.36 5.21
CA TYR A 165 4.42 6.93 4.55
C TYR A 165 4.46 8.45 4.70
N SER A 166 5.66 9.02 4.87
CA SER A 166 5.88 10.44 4.66
C SER A 166 5.69 10.79 3.18
N THR A 167 4.82 11.75 2.89
CA THR A 167 4.61 12.24 1.52
C THR A 167 5.89 12.88 0.97
N GLU A 168 6.65 13.59 1.81
CA GLU A 168 7.96 14.15 1.44
C GLU A 168 8.93 13.05 1.01
N PHE A 169 9.03 11.96 1.79
CA PHE A 169 9.86 10.81 1.43
C PHE A 169 9.45 10.22 0.07
N ILE A 170 8.15 9.96 -0.12
CA ILE A 170 7.68 9.40 -1.40
C ILE A 170 8.02 10.35 -2.55
N ARG A 171 7.77 11.64 -2.41
CA ARG A 171 8.11 12.65 -3.43
C ARG A 171 9.60 12.71 -3.71
N ALA A 172 10.45 12.51 -2.70
CA ALA A 172 11.90 12.47 -2.87
C ALA A 172 12.39 11.27 -3.67
N VAL A 173 11.81 10.08 -3.49
CA VAL A 173 12.30 8.82 -4.10
C VAL A 173 11.50 8.33 -5.29
N GLY A 174 10.25 8.78 -5.45
CA GLY A 174 9.29 8.28 -6.44
C GLY A 174 8.85 6.84 -6.17
N ILE A 175 7.88 6.37 -6.97
CA ILE A 175 7.37 4.98 -6.97
C ILE A 175 7.56 4.41 -8.37
N ASP A 176 8.28 3.28 -8.47
CA ASP A 176 8.62 2.63 -9.75
C ASP A 176 7.80 1.38 -10.03
N SER A 177 7.18 0.78 -9.00
CA SER A 177 6.28 -0.35 -9.12
C SER A 177 5.01 0.03 -9.90
N ARG A 178 4.60 -0.83 -10.86
CA ARG A 178 3.49 -0.51 -11.78
C ARG A 178 2.47 -1.65 -11.94
N ASP A 179 2.73 -2.80 -11.33
CA ASP A 179 1.95 -4.00 -11.64
C ASP A 179 1.10 -4.50 -10.48
N GLY A 180 1.74 -4.83 -9.34
CA GLY A 180 1.09 -5.52 -8.23
C GLY A 180 1.12 -4.75 -6.91
N PHE A 181 1.35 -5.49 -5.82
CA PHE A 181 1.38 -4.94 -4.46
C PHE A 181 2.82 -4.73 -3.95
N GLU A 182 3.80 -4.72 -4.84
CA GLU A 182 5.22 -4.58 -4.49
C GLU A 182 5.63 -3.19 -3.99
N ILE A 183 4.74 -2.19 -4.06
CA ILE A 183 5.01 -0.83 -3.53
C ILE A 183 5.44 -0.86 -2.06
N GLY A 184 4.84 -1.75 -1.26
CA GLY A 184 5.18 -1.88 0.16
C GLY A 184 6.64 -2.26 0.40
N ILE A 185 7.17 -3.24 -0.32
CA ILE A 185 8.58 -3.62 -0.22
C ILE A 185 9.49 -2.62 -0.92
N GLU A 186 9.07 -2.01 -2.02
CA GLU A 186 9.80 -0.96 -2.72
C GLU A 186 10.13 0.20 -1.80
N LEU A 187 9.11 0.85 -1.22
CA LEU A 187 9.30 2.03 -0.38
C LEU A 187 10.08 1.69 0.90
N THR A 188 9.86 0.49 1.47
CA THR A 188 10.66 0.02 2.62
C THR A 188 12.14 -0.15 2.24
N ALA A 189 12.44 -0.72 1.06
CA ALA A 189 13.81 -0.89 0.57
C ALA A 189 14.47 0.46 0.25
N LYS A 190 13.73 1.41 -0.35
CA LYS A 190 14.21 2.78 -0.62
C LYS A 190 14.53 3.53 0.67
N ALA A 191 13.65 3.47 1.68
CA ALA A 191 13.91 4.06 3.00
C ALA A 191 15.18 3.46 3.64
N ARG A 192 15.34 2.12 3.57
CA ARG A 192 16.55 1.44 4.06
C ARG A 192 17.81 1.91 3.36
N ARG A 193 17.80 2.06 2.03
CA ARG A 193 18.96 2.53 1.26
C ARG A 193 19.32 3.98 1.57
N MET A 194 18.36 4.80 1.93
CA MET A 194 18.60 6.18 2.39
C MET A 194 18.97 6.26 3.88
N ARG A 195 18.91 5.15 4.62
CA ARG A 195 19.07 5.11 6.08
C ARG A 195 18.05 5.96 6.84
N LEU A 196 16.85 6.06 6.29
CA LEU A 196 15.70 6.69 6.95
C LEU A 196 15.06 5.72 7.95
N PRO A 197 14.47 6.24 9.04
CA PRO A 197 13.81 5.41 10.04
C PRO A 197 12.60 4.67 9.44
N VAL A 198 12.51 3.38 9.74
CA VAL A 198 11.35 2.52 9.48
C VAL A 198 10.93 1.92 10.81
N ALA A 199 9.65 2.01 11.15
CA ALA A 199 9.10 1.45 12.38
C ALA A 199 7.97 0.48 12.08
N GLU A 200 7.69 -0.45 13.00
CA GLU A 200 6.56 -1.37 12.89
C GLU A 200 5.73 -1.40 14.18
N ILE A 201 4.43 -1.56 14.03
CA ILE A 201 3.50 -1.93 15.10
C ILE A 201 2.90 -3.30 14.81
N ALA A 202 2.57 -4.05 15.84
CA ALA A 202 1.91 -5.35 15.68
C ALA A 202 0.50 -5.18 15.14
N THR A 203 0.10 -6.00 14.15
CA THR A 203 -1.28 -6.04 13.65
C THR A 203 -1.82 -7.46 13.62
N ILE A 204 -3.15 -7.59 13.75
CA ILE A 204 -3.87 -8.82 13.49
C ILE A 204 -4.53 -8.67 12.12
N TRP A 205 -4.02 -9.42 11.16
CA TRP A 205 -4.59 -9.48 9.82
C TRP A 205 -5.54 -10.66 9.74
N LEU A 206 -6.78 -10.39 9.40
CA LEU A 206 -7.82 -11.41 9.23
C LEU A 206 -8.06 -11.64 7.75
N ASP A 207 -8.00 -12.91 7.30
CA ASP A 207 -8.31 -13.23 5.91
C ASP A 207 -9.76 -12.87 5.58
N ARG A 208 -10.03 -12.62 4.30
CA ARG A 208 -11.38 -12.29 3.81
C ARG A 208 -12.39 -13.35 4.22
N GLN A 209 -13.54 -12.92 4.68
CA GLN A 209 -14.64 -13.84 4.99
C GLN A 209 -15.34 -14.35 3.72
N ALA A 210 -15.15 -13.69 2.56
CA ALA A 210 -15.71 -14.08 1.28
C ALA A 210 -14.86 -13.61 0.08
N GLY A 211 -14.82 -14.39 -0.99
CA GLY A 211 -14.12 -14.10 -2.24
C GLY A 211 -12.85 -14.91 -2.45
N VAL A 212 -12.47 -15.10 -3.72
CA VAL A 212 -11.27 -15.84 -4.11
C VAL A 212 -10.11 -14.85 -4.30
N SER A 213 -8.94 -15.15 -3.72
CA SER A 213 -7.74 -14.37 -3.95
C SER A 213 -7.22 -14.59 -5.39
N ASN A 214 -7.27 -13.57 -6.23
CA ASN A 214 -6.74 -13.58 -7.58
C ASN A 214 -5.19 -13.48 -7.64
N PHE A 215 -4.52 -13.58 -6.50
CA PHE A 215 -3.08 -13.37 -6.39
C PHE A 215 -2.30 -14.61 -6.84
N LYS A 216 -1.80 -14.60 -8.08
CA LYS A 216 -0.92 -15.66 -8.62
C LYS A 216 0.53 -15.43 -8.16
N VAL A 217 0.93 -16.06 -7.06
CA VAL A 217 2.24 -15.87 -6.38
C VAL A 217 3.42 -15.94 -7.35
N ALA A 218 3.49 -16.97 -8.20
CA ALA A 218 4.62 -17.18 -9.11
C ALA A 218 4.88 -16.00 -10.06
N ARG A 219 3.83 -15.33 -10.53
CA ARG A 219 3.94 -14.16 -11.42
C ARG A 219 4.57 -12.94 -10.75
N TRP A 220 4.42 -12.83 -9.41
CA TRP A 220 4.84 -11.66 -8.66
C TRP A 220 6.24 -11.80 -8.04
N ILE A 221 6.75 -13.03 -7.87
CA ILE A 221 8.07 -13.29 -7.27
C ILE A 221 9.20 -12.44 -7.91
N PRO A 222 9.37 -12.33 -9.25
CA PRO A 222 10.46 -11.54 -9.81
C PRO A 222 10.41 -10.06 -9.42
N ARG A 223 9.21 -9.48 -9.32
CA ARG A 223 8.99 -8.07 -8.96
C ARG A 223 9.37 -7.81 -7.49
N TYR A 224 8.94 -8.70 -6.59
CA TYR A 224 9.34 -8.63 -5.19
C TYR A 224 10.84 -8.86 -5.00
N LEU A 225 11.42 -9.79 -5.77
CA LEU A 225 12.85 -10.12 -5.70
C LEU A 225 13.74 -8.95 -6.12
N ARG A 226 13.31 -8.12 -7.07
CA ARG A 226 13.99 -6.88 -7.45
C ARG A 226 14.18 -5.98 -6.22
N TRP A 227 13.11 -5.68 -5.52
CA TRP A 227 13.15 -4.79 -4.35
C TRP A 227 13.79 -5.45 -3.13
N TYR A 228 13.63 -6.77 -3.01
CA TYR A 228 14.36 -7.56 -2.03
C TYR A 228 15.88 -7.37 -2.20
N ARG A 229 16.40 -7.58 -3.41
CA ARG A 229 17.83 -7.38 -3.71
C ARG A 229 18.26 -5.92 -3.54
N PHE A 230 17.42 -4.97 -3.96
CA PHE A 230 17.71 -3.55 -3.82
C PHE A 230 17.89 -3.11 -2.35
N ALA A 231 17.23 -3.75 -1.39
CA ALA A 231 17.38 -3.43 0.03
C ALA A 231 18.81 -3.63 0.56
N PHE A 232 19.59 -4.50 -0.10
CA PHE A 232 21.00 -4.73 0.24
C PHE A 232 21.89 -3.72 -0.49
N GLY A 233 22.94 -3.25 0.19
CA GLY A 233 23.93 -2.37 -0.40
C GLY A 233 24.18 -1.08 0.39
N PRO A 234 25.06 -0.19 -0.13
CA PRO A 234 25.47 1.02 0.55
C PRO A 234 24.34 2.05 0.64
N LYS A 235 24.55 3.08 1.48
CA LYS A 235 23.67 4.24 1.55
C LYS A 235 23.62 4.94 0.19
N LEU A 236 22.42 5.40 -0.18
CA LEU A 236 22.17 6.21 -1.38
C LEU A 236 21.49 7.53 -1.00
N THR A 237 21.73 8.56 -1.81
CA THR A 237 20.92 9.78 -1.81
C THR A 237 19.58 9.54 -2.53
N ALA A 238 18.61 10.44 -2.36
CA ALA A 238 17.32 10.35 -3.08
C ALA A 238 17.52 10.36 -4.62
N ALA A 239 18.42 11.19 -5.13
CA ALA A 239 18.74 11.22 -6.56
C ALA A 239 19.30 9.87 -7.06
N GLN A 240 20.24 9.29 -6.33
CA GLN A 240 20.79 7.97 -6.65
C GLN A 240 19.75 6.85 -6.55
N VAL A 241 18.81 6.93 -5.60
CA VAL A 241 17.70 5.97 -5.50
C VAL A 241 16.82 6.04 -6.76
N ARG A 242 16.46 7.24 -7.22
CA ARG A 242 15.68 7.43 -8.45
C ARG A 242 16.43 6.90 -9.68
N GLU A 243 17.69 7.24 -9.83
CA GLU A 243 18.53 6.80 -10.96
C GLU A 243 18.67 5.28 -11.01
N HIS A 244 18.95 4.65 -9.86
CA HIS A 244 19.08 3.19 -9.78
C HIS A 244 17.76 2.49 -10.11
N ALA A 245 16.64 3.02 -9.64
CA ALA A 245 15.34 2.46 -9.92
C ALA A 245 14.98 2.58 -11.42
N ALA A 246 15.28 3.71 -12.05
CA ALA A 246 15.06 3.93 -13.48
C ALA A 246 15.85 2.96 -14.38
N ARG A 247 17.11 2.67 -14.04
CA ARG A 247 17.97 1.74 -14.79
C ARG A 247 17.48 0.29 -14.77
N HIS A 248 16.69 -0.10 -13.79
CA HIS A 248 16.25 -1.47 -13.58
C HIS A 248 14.74 -1.65 -13.80
N GLN A 249 14.07 -0.69 -14.45
CA GLN A 249 12.67 -0.89 -14.83
C GLN A 249 12.57 -2.05 -15.83
N PRO A 250 11.73 -3.07 -15.58
CA PRO A 250 11.41 -4.03 -16.60
C PRO A 250 10.77 -3.30 -17.78
N ALA A 251 11.07 -3.73 -19.00
CA ALA A 251 10.38 -3.21 -20.18
C ALA A 251 8.86 -3.23 -19.96
N PRO A 252 8.13 -2.21 -20.43
CA PRO A 252 6.67 -2.22 -20.31
C PRO A 252 6.15 -3.53 -20.90
N ALA A 253 5.28 -4.23 -20.16
CA ALA A 253 4.63 -5.41 -20.68
C ALA A 253 3.97 -5.04 -22.00
N ALA A 254 4.26 -5.80 -23.06
CA ALA A 254 3.61 -5.62 -24.36
C ALA A 254 2.09 -5.56 -24.13
N PRO A 255 1.37 -4.68 -24.83
CA PRO A 255 -0.08 -4.59 -24.71
C PRO A 255 -0.64 -5.99 -24.99
N GLY A 256 -1.28 -6.58 -23.96
CA GLY A 256 -1.80 -7.93 -23.99
C GLY A 256 -2.64 -8.13 -25.24
N GLY A 257 -2.22 -9.09 -26.06
CA GLY A 257 -3.01 -9.56 -27.18
C GLY A 257 -4.44 -9.84 -26.70
N ARG A 258 -5.38 -9.40 -27.47
CA ARG A 258 -6.80 -9.70 -27.30
C ARG A 258 -6.93 -11.20 -27.14
N ASP A 259 -7.26 -11.68 -25.95
CA ASP A 259 -7.77 -13.03 -25.82
C ASP A 259 -9.11 -13.03 -26.54
N GLY A 260 -9.05 -13.64 -27.72
CA GLY A 260 -10.22 -13.86 -28.58
C GLY A 260 -11.22 -14.75 -27.84
N THR A 261 -12.44 -14.40 -28.02
CA THR A 261 -13.68 -15.19 -28.05
C THR A 261 -13.52 -16.69 -27.85
N GLY A 262 -14.22 -17.21 -26.88
CA GLY A 262 -14.55 -18.60 -26.64
C GLY A 262 -15.44 -18.70 -25.41
#